data_302c59a14c3fb245eac536da30808a1b
#
_entry.id   302c59a14c3fb245eac536da30808a1b
#
_cell.length_a   1.000
_cell.length_b   1.000
_cell.length_c   1.000
_cell.angle_alpha   90.00
_cell.angle_beta   90.00
_cell.angle_gamma   90.00
#
_symmetry.space_group_name_H-M   'P 1'
#
loop_
_entity.id
_entity.type
_entity.pdbx_description
1 polymer ?
#
loop_
_entity_poly.entity_id
_entity_poly.type
_entity_poly.pdbx_seq_one_letter_code
_entity_poly.pdbx_strand_id
1 'polypeptide(L)'
;MIFYFSGVGNSAWVAQVLAEQLGERLVKVADYADEQLDIQPDEKVGFVFPVYSWAPPKLVMDFIGRVKMSAPNYLYFVCTCGAEAGKTADIFREAVTARGWQCHAGYSVVMPNTYVSFPGFGIDADEVAARKIAAAKERLPQIAEQLKAQQHVFDCHEGPLARFKSYVIGSSFNKYQLTAEPFFTTDACTACGRCAQTCPVHNISLVDGRPEWSD
;
A
#
# COMPACT_ATOMS: atom_id res chain seq x y z
N MET A 1 -3.24 15.49 4.38
CA MET A 1 -1.96 14.72 4.27
C MET A 1 -2.20 13.32 3.72
N ILE A 2 -1.18 12.69 3.13
CA ILE A 2 -1.28 11.31 2.62
C ILE A 2 -0.21 10.45 3.28
N PHE A 3 -0.63 9.45 4.05
CA PHE A 3 0.22 8.36 4.50
C PHE A 3 0.38 7.33 3.40
N TYR A 4 1.60 6.91 3.09
CA TYR A 4 1.77 5.89 2.07
C TYR A 4 2.78 4.81 2.47
N PHE A 5 2.50 3.61 1.99
CA PHE A 5 3.44 2.48 1.97
C PHE A 5 3.57 1.95 0.55
N SER A 6 4.79 1.61 0.15
CA SER A 6 5.04 1.04 -1.18
C SER A 6 6.22 0.07 -1.12
N GLY A 7 6.00 -1.17 -1.53
CA GLY A 7 7.07 -2.17 -1.61
C GLY A 7 8.03 -1.92 -2.78
N VAL A 8 7.48 -1.68 -3.97
CA VAL A 8 8.24 -1.66 -5.24
C VAL A 8 7.97 -0.43 -6.11
N GLY A 9 7.32 0.61 -5.58
CA GLY A 9 7.15 1.89 -6.27
C GLY A 9 5.74 2.21 -6.74
N ASN A 10 4.88 1.26 -7.09
CA ASN A 10 3.54 1.51 -7.62
C ASN A 10 2.70 2.45 -6.73
N SER A 11 2.56 2.11 -5.45
CA SER A 11 1.78 2.93 -4.51
C SER A 11 2.46 4.27 -4.22
N ALA A 12 3.81 4.32 -4.21
CA ALA A 12 4.53 5.58 -4.03
C ALA A 12 4.26 6.54 -5.19
N TRP A 13 4.26 6.04 -6.44
CA TRP A 13 3.91 6.84 -7.61
C TRP A 13 2.46 7.35 -7.54
N VAL A 14 1.50 6.50 -7.18
CA VAL A 14 0.10 6.91 -7.01
C VAL A 14 -0.03 7.96 -5.91
N ALA A 15 0.64 7.78 -4.77
CA ALA A 15 0.65 8.74 -3.67
C ALA A 15 1.23 10.09 -4.09
N GLN A 16 2.34 10.09 -4.84
CA GLN A 16 2.97 11.30 -5.35
C GLN A 16 2.03 12.08 -6.29
N VAL A 17 1.42 11.39 -7.27
CA VAL A 17 0.48 12.02 -8.21
C VAL A 17 -0.72 12.62 -7.48
N LEU A 18 -1.28 11.92 -6.50
CA LEU A 18 -2.41 12.44 -5.71
C LEU A 18 -1.99 13.61 -4.83
N ALA A 19 -0.82 13.55 -4.19
CA ALA A 19 -0.31 14.62 -3.36
C ALA A 19 -0.12 15.92 -4.16
N GLU A 20 0.46 15.83 -5.36
CA GLU A 20 0.63 16.97 -6.27
C GLU A 20 -0.72 17.58 -6.69
N GLN A 21 -1.70 16.73 -7.05
CA GLN A 21 -3.01 17.22 -7.48
C GLN A 21 -3.86 17.78 -6.34
N LEU A 22 -3.72 17.24 -5.14
CA LEU A 22 -4.49 17.65 -3.96
C LEU A 22 -3.81 18.77 -3.15
N GLY A 23 -2.52 19.04 -3.40
CA GLY A 23 -1.72 19.96 -2.59
C GLY A 23 -1.44 19.41 -1.19
N GLU A 24 -1.33 18.09 -1.04
CA GLU A 24 -1.18 17.42 0.24
C GLU A 24 0.26 16.94 0.47
N ARG A 25 0.70 16.97 1.73
CA ARG A 25 2.01 16.43 2.13
C ARG A 25 2.00 14.90 2.17
N LEU A 26 3.13 14.30 1.82
CA LEU A 26 3.36 12.85 1.92
C LEU A 26 4.05 12.48 3.22
N VAL A 27 3.60 11.39 3.83
CA VAL A 27 4.22 10.77 5.00
C VAL A 27 4.44 9.29 4.72
N LYS A 28 5.69 8.85 4.68
CA LYS A 28 6.01 7.43 4.47
C LYS A 28 5.79 6.66 5.78
N VAL A 29 4.88 5.68 5.75
CA VAL A 29 4.48 4.91 6.94
C VAL A 29 5.65 4.20 7.60
N ALA A 30 6.60 3.69 6.81
CA ALA A 30 7.75 2.96 7.33
C ALA A 30 8.77 3.85 8.08
N ASP A 31 8.82 5.13 7.74
CA ASP A 31 9.77 6.09 8.33
C ASP A 31 9.10 6.96 9.42
N TYR A 32 7.83 6.70 9.74
CA TYR A 32 7.09 7.49 10.70
C TYR A 32 7.56 7.20 12.13
N ALA A 33 8.09 8.22 12.78
CA ALA A 33 8.32 8.22 14.22
C ALA A 33 6.99 8.40 14.96
N ASP A 34 6.78 7.71 16.09
CA ASP A 34 5.51 7.71 16.83
C ASP A 34 5.21 9.05 17.52
N GLU A 35 5.22 10.12 16.75
CA GLU A 35 4.92 11.48 17.17
C GLU A 35 3.41 11.74 17.14
N GLN A 36 2.96 12.70 17.94
CA GLN A 36 1.59 13.19 17.85
C GLN A 36 1.43 14.00 16.57
N LEU A 37 0.46 13.63 15.72
CA LEU A 37 0.11 14.41 14.53
C LEU A 37 -1.03 15.36 14.87
N ASP A 38 -0.79 16.62 14.62
CA ASP A 38 -1.79 17.65 14.71
C ASP A 38 -2.50 17.77 13.35
N ILE A 39 -3.75 17.29 13.31
CA ILE A 39 -4.61 17.32 12.13
C ILE A 39 -5.47 18.57 12.21
N GLN A 40 -5.33 19.44 11.22
CA GLN A 40 -6.16 20.64 11.14
C GLN A 40 -7.61 20.28 10.78
N PRO A 41 -8.60 21.08 11.21
CA PRO A 41 -10.03 20.77 11.01
C PRO A 41 -10.44 20.58 9.53
N ASP A 42 -9.74 21.23 8.60
CA ASP A 42 -9.98 21.16 7.16
C ASP A 42 -9.05 20.17 6.44
N GLU A 43 -8.09 19.57 7.16
CA GLU A 43 -7.13 18.65 6.57
C GLU A 43 -7.76 17.27 6.31
N LYS A 44 -7.65 16.83 5.06
CA LYS A 44 -8.00 15.48 4.67
C LYS A 44 -6.86 14.52 5.02
N VAL A 45 -7.22 13.29 5.40
CA VAL A 45 -6.26 12.22 5.67
C VAL A 45 -6.45 11.10 4.67
N GLY A 46 -5.43 10.86 3.86
CA GLY A 46 -5.37 9.79 2.87
C GLY A 46 -4.43 8.67 3.28
N PHE A 47 -4.76 7.45 2.87
CA PHE A 47 -3.87 6.29 2.97
C PHE A 47 -3.67 5.70 1.57
N VAL A 48 -2.41 5.56 1.13
CA VAL A 48 -2.09 4.94 -0.17
C VAL A 48 -1.19 3.73 0.06
N PHE A 49 -1.62 2.54 -0.38
CA PHE A 49 -0.93 1.30 -0.10
C PHE A 49 -1.20 0.22 -1.16
N PRO A 50 -0.32 -0.80 -1.30
CA PRO A 50 -0.57 -1.94 -2.16
C PRO A 50 -1.55 -2.92 -1.54
N VAL A 51 -2.22 -3.71 -2.37
CA VAL A 51 -2.99 -4.88 -1.93
C VAL A 51 -2.04 -6.07 -1.86
N TYR A 52 -1.90 -6.67 -0.69
CA TYR A 52 -1.17 -7.91 -0.46
C TYR A 52 -2.14 -9.02 -0.12
N SER A 53 -2.20 -10.03 -0.98
CA SER A 53 -3.11 -11.18 -0.81
C SER A 53 -4.56 -10.77 -0.51
N TRP A 54 -5.09 -9.84 -1.33
CA TRP A 54 -6.45 -9.30 -1.26
C TRP A 54 -6.82 -8.57 0.06
N ALA A 55 -5.82 -8.01 0.73
CA ALA A 55 -5.97 -7.24 1.98
C ALA A 55 -4.97 -6.09 2.04
N PRO A 56 -5.18 -5.09 2.92
CA PRO A 56 -4.15 -4.11 3.22
C PRO A 56 -2.92 -4.79 3.85
N PRO A 57 -1.69 -4.31 3.61
CA PRO A 57 -0.49 -4.85 4.23
C PRO A 57 -0.55 -4.75 5.76
N LYS A 58 -0.02 -5.77 6.46
CA LYS A 58 0.05 -5.77 7.93
C LYS A 58 0.67 -4.49 8.49
N LEU A 59 1.76 -4.00 7.87
CA LEU A 59 2.44 -2.77 8.27
C LEU A 59 1.50 -1.56 8.26
N VAL A 60 0.59 -1.46 7.26
CA VAL A 60 -0.40 -0.37 7.20
C VAL A 60 -1.44 -0.53 8.30
N MET A 61 -1.89 -1.75 8.58
CA MET A 61 -2.85 -2.05 9.64
C MET A 61 -2.27 -1.75 11.03
N ASP A 62 -1.02 -2.16 11.27
CA ASP A 62 -0.29 -1.86 12.50
C ASP A 62 -0.10 -0.34 12.67
N PHE A 63 0.21 0.37 11.59
CA PHE A 63 0.32 1.83 11.59
C PHE A 63 -1.00 2.50 11.97
N ILE A 64 -2.12 2.10 11.37
CA ILE A 64 -3.46 2.59 11.76
C ILE A 64 -3.70 2.37 13.26
N GLY A 65 -3.29 1.22 13.79
CA GLY A 65 -3.42 0.89 15.21
C GLY A 65 -2.66 1.81 16.15
N ARG A 66 -1.49 2.32 15.75
CA ARG A 66 -0.55 3.06 16.61
C ARG A 66 -0.46 4.56 16.35
N VAL A 67 -0.81 5.03 15.14
CA VAL A 67 -0.69 6.45 14.80
C VAL A 67 -1.48 7.33 15.76
N LYS A 68 -0.85 8.37 16.28
CA LYS A 68 -1.44 9.31 17.25
C LYS A 68 -1.94 10.54 16.52
N MET A 69 -3.22 10.57 16.21
CA MET A 69 -3.89 11.72 15.61
C MET A 69 -5.35 11.79 16.07
N SER A 70 -5.95 12.98 16.01
CA SER A 70 -7.39 13.18 16.20
C SER A 70 -8.18 12.52 15.05
N ALA A 71 -9.49 12.33 15.24
CA ALA A 71 -10.37 11.86 14.17
C ALA A 71 -10.39 12.89 13.02
N PRO A 72 -9.99 12.52 11.79
CA PRO A 72 -10.04 13.45 10.67
C PRO A 72 -11.48 13.69 10.19
N ASN A 73 -11.79 14.89 9.72
CA ASN A 73 -13.10 15.21 9.15
C ASN A 73 -13.37 14.49 7.83
N TYR A 74 -12.33 14.18 7.07
CA TYR A 74 -12.43 13.38 5.86
C TYR A 74 -11.24 12.43 5.74
N LEU A 75 -11.52 11.13 5.80
CA LEU A 75 -10.53 10.08 5.64
C LEU A 75 -10.85 9.24 4.40
N TYR A 76 -9.84 8.96 3.60
CA TYR A 76 -9.95 8.14 2.40
C TYR A 76 -8.77 7.18 2.26
N PHE A 77 -8.91 6.19 1.39
CA PHE A 77 -7.78 5.39 0.96
C PHE A 77 -7.78 5.18 -0.57
N VAL A 78 -6.59 4.92 -1.10
CA VAL A 78 -6.38 4.46 -2.47
C VAL A 78 -5.45 3.26 -2.41
N CYS A 79 -5.93 2.09 -2.82
CA CYS A 79 -5.10 0.90 -2.89
C CYS A 79 -4.66 0.59 -4.32
N THR A 80 -3.44 0.09 -4.48
CA THR A 80 -2.94 -0.40 -5.78
C THR A 80 -2.95 -1.92 -5.81
N CYS A 81 -3.41 -2.50 -6.91
CA CYS A 81 -3.49 -3.96 -7.07
C CYS A 81 -3.13 -4.39 -8.49
N GLY A 82 -2.71 -5.64 -8.67
CA GLY A 82 -2.39 -6.19 -10.00
C GLY A 82 -3.63 -6.41 -10.89
N ALA A 83 -4.79 -6.72 -10.29
CA ALA A 83 -6.06 -6.91 -10.97
C ALA A 83 -7.24 -6.53 -10.08
N GLU A 84 -7.33 -7.10 -8.88
CA GLU A 84 -8.48 -6.97 -7.99
C GLU A 84 -8.04 -6.70 -6.55
N ALA A 85 -8.86 -5.98 -5.80
CA ALA A 85 -8.55 -5.56 -4.43
C ALA A 85 -9.10 -6.51 -3.35
N GLY A 86 -9.97 -7.46 -3.72
CA GLY A 86 -10.68 -8.27 -2.73
C GLY A 86 -11.49 -7.41 -1.77
N LYS A 87 -11.53 -7.82 -0.51
CA LYS A 87 -12.21 -7.11 0.58
C LYS A 87 -11.32 -6.06 1.29
N THR A 88 -10.31 -5.56 0.60
CA THR A 88 -9.41 -4.51 1.13
C THR A 88 -10.19 -3.31 1.70
N ALA A 89 -11.27 -2.88 1.00
CA ALA A 89 -12.09 -1.77 1.46
C ALA A 89 -12.78 -2.06 2.80
N ASP A 90 -13.38 -3.25 2.94
CA ASP A 90 -14.07 -3.63 4.18
C ASP A 90 -13.08 -3.74 5.34
N ILE A 91 -11.94 -4.43 5.13
CA ILE A 91 -10.89 -4.62 6.14
C ILE A 91 -10.30 -3.28 6.59
N PHE A 92 -10.01 -2.37 5.66
CA PHE A 92 -9.50 -1.04 5.98
C PHE A 92 -10.52 -0.22 6.79
N ARG A 93 -11.79 -0.24 6.36
CA ARG A 93 -12.87 0.47 7.06
C ARG A 93 -13.08 -0.04 8.48
N GLU A 94 -13.03 -1.36 8.68
CA GLU A 94 -13.10 -1.97 10.01
C GLU A 94 -11.97 -1.47 10.92
N ALA A 95 -10.73 -1.41 10.42
CA ALA A 95 -9.58 -0.95 11.18
C ALA A 95 -9.68 0.52 11.61
N VAL A 96 -10.09 1.41 10.72
CA VAL A 96 -10.23 2.84 11.06
C VAL A 96 -11.44 3.08 11.96
N THR A 97 -12.52 2.29 11.80
CA THR A 97 -13.69 2.34 12.67
C THR A 97 -13.35 1.90 14.10
N ALA A 98 -12.48 0.90 14.28
CA ALA A 98 -11.98 0.49 15.59
C ALA A 98 -11.21 1.61 16.33
N ARG A 99 -10.70 2.62 15.59
CA ARG A 99 -10.09 3.84 16.13
C ARG A 99 -11.11 4.97 16.41
N GLY A 100 -12.40 4.72 16.16
CA GLY A 100 -13.43 5.76 16.22
C GLY A 100 -13.40 6.73 15.03
N TRP A 101 -12.73 6.39 13.94
CA TRP A 101 -12.66 7.20 12.73
C TRP A 101 -13.65 6.71 11.69
N GLN A 102 -14.08 7.59 10.78
CA GLN A 102 -14.92 7.25 9.66
C GLN A 102 -14.12 7.28 8.36
N CYS A 103 -14.17 6.21 7.57
CA CYS A 103 -13.67 6.21 6.20
C CYS A 103 -14.75 6.71 5.26
N HIS A 104 -14.48 7.74 4.49
CA HIS A 104 -15.44 8.44 3.63
C HIS A 104 -15.36 8.01 2.17
N ALA A 105 -14.15 7.66 1.70
CA ALA A 105 -13.97 7.21 0.32
C ALA A 105 -12.87 6.15 0.22
N GLY A 106 -12.96 5.31 -0.80
CA GLY A 106 -11.99 4.27 -1.10
C GLY A 106 -11.93 3.93 -2.57
N TYR A 107 -10.72 3.80 -3.11
CA TYR A 107 -10.51 3.53 -4.53
C TYR A 107 -9.47 2.43 -4.73
N SER A 108 -9.67 1.60 -5.77
CA SER A 108 -8.61 0.73 -6.27
C SER A 108 -8.07 1.24 -7.60
N VAL A 109 -6.74 1.18 -7.74
CA VAL A 109 -6.02 1.52 -8.97
C VAL A 109 -5.24 0.29 -9.43
N VAL A 110 -5.54 -0.19 -10.63
CA VAL A 110 -4.83 -1.33 -11.22
C VAL A 110 -3.46 -0.85 -11.68
N MET A 111 -2.41 -1.52 -11.19
CA MET A 111 -1.01 -1.23 -11.49
C MET A 111 -0.29 -2.51 -11.96
N PRO A 112 0.88 -2.38 -12.57
CA PRO A 112 1.65 -3.56 -12.98
C PRO A 112 1.85 -4.56 -11.84
N ASN A 113 1.66 -5.85 -12.13
CA ASN A 113 1.94 -6.91 -11.19
C ASN A 113 3.46 -7.06 -11.01
N THR A 114 3.91 -7.11 -9.76
CA THR A 114 5.33 -7.20 -9.40
C THR A 114 5.62 -8.34 -8.43
N TYR A 115 4.63 -9.19 -8.17
CA TYR A 115 4.75 -10.30 -7.22
C TYR A 115 5.37 -11.52 -7.89
N VAL A 116 6.52 -11.96 -7.38
CA VAL A 116 7.33 -13.06 -7.96
C VAL A 116 7.63 -14.20 -6.97
N SER A 117 7.22 -14.05 -5.72
CA SER A 117 7.61 -14.96 -4.64
C SER A 117 6.74 -16.21 -4.53
N PHE A 118 5.76 -16.39 -5.41
CA PHE A 118 4.86 -17.56 -5.37
C PHE A 118 4.74 -18.20 -6.76
N PRO A 119 4.81 -19.55 -6.86
CA PRO A 119 4.66 -20.25 -8.13
C PRO A 119 3.35 -19.88 -8.86
N GLY A 120 3.43 -19.62 -10.16
CA GLY A 120 2.29 -19.22 -10.98
C GLY A 120 2.00 -17.71 -10.98
N PHE A 121 2.72 -16.93 -10.18
CA PHE A 121 2.72 -15.47 -10.25
C PHE A 121 4.00 -14.98 -10.92
N GLY A 122 3.90 -13.80 -11.56
CA GLY A 122 5.05 -13.20 -12.24
C GLY A 122 4.80 -11.72 -12.51
N ILE A 123 5.82 -11.05 -13.03
CA ILE A 123 5.67 -9.69 -13.49
C ILE A 123 4.84 -9.65 -14.78
N ASP A 124 4.09 -8.57 -14.96
CA ASP A 124 3.41 -8.33 -16.23
C ASP A 124 4.42 -8.13 -17.35
N ALA A 125 4.09 -8.58 -18.56
CA ALA A 125 4.83 -8.22 -19.76
C ALA A 125 4.78 -6.70 -19.98
N ASP A 126 5.80 -6.13 -20.61
CA ASP A 126 5.97 -4.68 -20.77
C ASP A 126 4.74 -3.98 -21.36
N GLU A 127 4.10 -4.60 -22.36
CA GLU A 127 2.88 -4.08 -22.97
C GLU A 127 1.68 -4.06 -22.03
N VAL A 128 1.55 -5.08 -21.17
CA VAL A 128 0.50 -5.14 -20.15
C VAL A 128 0.75 -4.08 -19.08
N ALA A 129 2.00 -3.97 -18.63
CA ALA A 129 2.41 -2.96 -17.66
C ALA A 129 2.17 -1.55 -18.19
N ALA A 130 2.54 -1.27 -19.45
CA ALA A 130 2.32 0.03 -20.09
C ALA A 130 0.84 0.40 -20.17
N ARG A 131 -0.05 -0.54 -20.55
CA ARG A 131 -1.50 -0.33 -20.56
C ARG A 131 -2.08 -0.01 -19.17
N LYS A 132 -1.65 -0.76 -18.14
CA LYS A 132 -2.08 -0.50 -16.75
C LYS A 132 -1.65 0.88 -16.27
N ILE A 133 -0.39 1.29 -16.56
CA ILE A 133 0.11 2.61 -16.21
C ILE A 133 -0.67 3.71 -16.94
N ALA A 134 -0.98 3.53 -18.24
CA ALA A 134 -1.78 4.49 -19.00
C ALA A 134 -3.18 4.64 -18.40
N ALA A 135 -3.86 3.54 -18.11
CA ALA A 135 -5.18 3.55 -17.47
C ALA A 135 -5.15 4.22 -16.08
N ALA A 136 -4.10 3.97 -15.29
CA ALA A 136 -3.93 4.62 -13.99
C ALA A 136 -3.74 6.14 -14.15
N LYS A 137 -2.97 6.61 -15.15
CA LYS A 137 -2.81 8.04 -15.46
C LYS A 137 -4.12 8.73 -15.79
N GLU A 138 -5.05 8.06 -16.47
CA GLU A 138 -6.37 8.59 -16.80
C GLU A 138 -7.32 8.57 -15.59
N ARG A 139 -7.19 7.57 -14.70
CA ARG A 139 -8.05 7.40 -13.54
C ARG A 139 -7.71 8.32 -12.38
N LEU A 140 -6.42 8.57 -12.12
CA LEU A 140 -5.98 9.35 -10.96
C LEU A 140 -6.52 10.79 -10.92
N PRO A 141 -6.60 11.56 -12.02
CA PRO A 141 -7.24 12.86 -12.03
C PRO A 141 -8.72 12.82 -11.60
N GLN A 142 -9.46 11.79 -12.01
CA GLN A 142 -10.87 11.62 -11.65
C GLN A 142 -11.02 11.35 -10.13
N ILE A 143 -10.15 10.49 -9.58
CA ILE A 143 -10.09 10.25 -8.13
C ILE A 143 -9.76 11.54 -7.39
N ALA A 144 -8.76 12.30 -7.85
CA ALA A 144 -8.37 13.55 -7.21
C ALA A 144 -9.51 14.59 -7.19
N GLU A 145 -10.28 14.73 -8.28
CA GLU A 145 -11.44 15.63 -8.31
C GLU A 145 -12.53 15.19 -7.32
N GLN A 146 -12.81 13.89 -7.23
CA GLN A 146 -13.75 13.37 -6.25
C GLN A 146 -13.29 13.61 -4.80
N LEU A 147 -11.98 13.43 -4.53
CA LEU A 147 -11.37 13.70 -3.22
C LEU A 147 -11.34 15.18 -2.88
N LYS A 148 -11.10 16.08 -3.85
CA LYS A 148 -11.23 17.53 -3.66
C LYS A 148 -12.65 17.91 -3.24
N ALA A 149 -13.63 17.32 -3.91
CA ALA A 149 -15.05 17.53 -3.61
C ALA A 149 -15.54 16.77 -2.35
N GLN A 150 -14.65 16.05 -1.64
CA GLN A 150 -14.95 15.22 -0.47
C GLN A 150 -16.14 14.27 -0.69
N GLN A 151 -16.22 13.67 -1.87
CA GLN A 151 -17.29 12.72 -2.20
C GLN A 151 -17.17 11.44 -1.37
N HIS A 152 -18.33 10.89 -1.00
CA HIS A 152 -18.42 9.60 -0.30
C HIS A 152 -18.59 8.49 -1.32
N VAL A 153 -17.48 7.96 -1.84
CA VAL A 153 -17.46 6.96 -2.92
C VAL A 153 -16.55 5.80 -2.55
N PHE A 154 -17.04 4.58 -2.73
CA PHE A 154 -16.23 3.37 -2.66
C PHE A 154 -16.23 2.69 -4.03
N ASP A 155 -15.14 2.87 -4.77
CA ASP A 155 -14.91 2.35 -6.11
C ASP A 155 -13.68 1.45 -6.12
N CYS A 156 -13.84 0.28 -5.50
CA CYS A 156 -12.84 -0.77 -5.41
C CYS A 156 -13.30 -2.01 -6.17
N HIS A 157 -12.50 -2.47 -7.12
CA HIS A 157 -12.79 -3.70 -7.84
C HIS A 157 -12.47 -4.92 -6.96
N GLU A 158 -13.49 -5.56 -6.41
CA GLU A 158 -13.33 -6.69 -5.51
C GLU A 158 -12.89 -7.99 -6.21
N GLY A 159 -13.39 -8.22 -7.43
CA GLY A 159 -13.20 -9.46 -8.17
C GLY A 159 -14.01 -10.64 -7.63
N PRO A 160 -13.95 -11.82 -8.33
CA PRO A 160 -14.68 -13.01 -7.92
C PRO A 160 -14.12 -13.63 -6.64
N LEU A 161 -15.00 -14.25 -5.84
CA LEU A 161 -14.65 -14.92 -4.58
C LEU A 161 -13.89 -14.03 -3.57
N ALA A 162 -14.14 -12.71 -3.58
CA ALA A 162 -13.42 -11.72 -2.80
C ALA A 162 -13.36 -12.07 -1.30
N ARG A 163 -14.48 -12.51 -0.70
CA ARG A 163 -14.52 -12.92 0.71
C ARG A 163 -13.60 -14.10 1.01
N PHE A 164 -13.64 -15.14 0.18
CA PHE A 164 -12.79 -16.30 0.37
C PHE A 164 -11.30 -15.94 0.22
N LYS A 165 -10.96 -15.19 -0.83
CA LYS A 165 -9.59 -14.74 -1.09
C LYS A 165 -9.06 -13.90 0.07
N SER A 166 -9.81 -12.93 0.54
CA SER A 166 -9.34 -12.00 1.60
C SER A 166 -9.28 -12.64 2.98
N TYR A 167 -10.34 -13.34 3.40
CA TYR A 167 -10.44 -13.82 4.78
C TYR A 167 -9.86 -15.22 5.00
N VAL A 168 -9.71 -16.05 3.95
CA VAL A 168 -9.11 -17.37 4.08
C VAL A 168 -7.68 -17.37 3.55
N ILE A 169 -7.48 -17.02 2.27
CA ILE A 169 -6.14 -17.03 1.66
C ILE A 169 -5.27 -15.91 2.26
N GLY A 170 -5.80 -14.68 2.36
CA GLY A 170 -5.09 -13.53 2.92
C GLY A 170 -4.66 -13.73 4.37
N SER A 171 -5.53 -14.30 5.19
CA SER A 171 -5.18 -14.63 6.59
C SER A 171 -4.05 -15.67 6.67
N SER A 172 -4.10 -16.68 5.82
CA SER A 172 -3.04 -17.70 5.72
C SER A 172 -1.73 -17.09 5.23
N PHE A 173 -1.79 -16.20 4.25
CA PHE A 173 -0.61 -15.49 3.74
C PHE A 173 0.09 -14.69 4.85
N ASN A 174 -0.66 -13.87 5.58
CA ASN A 174 -0.12 -13.07 6.68
C ASN A 174 0.51 -13.91 7.80
N LYS A 175 0.02 -15.14 7.98
CA LYS A 175 0.51 -16.02 9.04
C LYS A 175 1.77 -16.81 8.66
N TYR A 176 1.89 -17.22 7.39
CA TYR A 176 2.87 -18.24 6.98
C TYR A 176 3.83 -17.78 5.87
N GLN A 177 3.57 -16.65 5.21
CA GLN A 177 4.34 -16.22 4.04
C GLN A 177 5.19 -14.96 4.30
N LEU A 178 5.04 -14.33 5.45
CA LEU A 178 5.80 -13.15 5.84
C LEU A 178 7.00 -13.55 6.71
N THR A 179 7.97 -14.27 6.11
CA THR A 179 9.22 -14.65 6.78
C THR A 179 10.40 -14.39 5.85
N ALA A 180 11.54 -14.05 6.43
CA ALA A 180 12.79 -13.85 5.73
C ALA A 180 13.52 -15.15 5.41
N GLU A 181 13.16 -16.25 6.04
CA GLU A 181 13.85 -17.57 5.96
C GLU A 181 14.15 -18.05 4.52
N PRO A 182 13.28 -17.90 3.51
CA PRO A 182 13.57 -18.35 2.15
C PRO A 182 14.54 -17.46 1.36
N PHE A 183 14.88 -16.27 1.88
CA PHE A 183 15.74 -15.34 1.16
C PHE A 183 17.22 -15.64 1.41
N PHE A 184 17.99 -15.74 0.34
CA PHE A 184 19.43 -15.97 0.40
C PHE A 184 20.14 -15.27 -0.76
N THR A 185 21.44 -15.07 -0.62
CA THR A 185 22.31 -14.55 -1.68
C THR A 185 23.09 -15.66 -2.37
N THR A 186 23.26 -15.52 -3.67
CA THR A 186 24.16 -16.35 -4.48
C THR A 186 25.51 -15.67 -4.69
N ASP A 187 26.46 -16.36 -5.28
CA ASP A 187 27.79 -15.81 -5.63
C ASP A 187 27.73 -14.73 -6.73
N ALA A 188 26.57 -14.51 -7.37
CA ALA A 188 26.33 -13.38 -8.25
C ALA A 188 26.16 -12.04 -7.52
N CYS A 189 26.10 -12.06 -6.19
CA CYS A 189 26.02 -10.84 -5.39
C CYS A 189 27.31 -10.02 -5.50
N THR A 190 27.18 -8.75 -5.93
CA THR A 190 28.30 -7.82 -6.08
C THR A 190 28.54 -6.96 -4.84
N ALA A 191 27.88 -7.21 -3.74
CA ALA A 191 27.93 -6.43 -2.50
C ALA A 191 27.61 -4.92 -2.69
N CYS A 192 26.83 -4.54 -3.72
CA CYS A 192 26.56 -3.14 -4.05
C CYS A 192 25.64 -2.42 -3.03
N GLY A 193 25.01 -3.14 -2.09
CA GLY A 193 24.17 -2.57 -1.03
C GLY A 193 22.80 -2.05 -1.47
N ARG A 194 22.45 -2.12 -2.78
CA ARG A 194 21.20 -1.56 -3.29
C ARG A 194 19.96 -2.14 -2.58
N CYS A 195 19.96 -3.46 -2.28
CA CYS A 195 18.86 -4.12 -1.59
C CYS A 195 18.59 -3.50 -0.19
N ALA A 196 19.64 -3.23 0.58
CA ALA A 196 19.52 -2.57 1.89
C ALA A 196 19.06 -1.12 1.77
N GLN A 197 19.62 -0.37 0.81
CA GLN A 197 19.27 1.04 0.59
C GLN A 197 17.83 1.24 0.10
N THR A 198 17.31 0.32 -0.69
CA THR A 198 15.98 0.43 -1.28
C THR A 198 14.89 -0.27 -0.49
N CYS A 199 15.24 -1.05 0.55
CA CYS A 199 14.26 -1.73 1.38
C CYS A 199 13.33 -0.72 2.07
N PRO A 200 12.02 -0.73 1.79
CA PRO A 200 11.12 0.29 2.33
C PRO A 200 10.88 0.16 3.84
N VAL A 201 11.27 -0.95 4.44
CA VAL A 201 11.09 -1.25 5.88
C VAL A 201 12.42 -1.48 6.61
N HIS A 202 13.55 -1.24 5.92
CA HIS A 202 14.89 -1.33 6.48
C HIS A 202 15.25 -2.67 7.14
N ASN A 203 14.62 -3.78 6.68
CA ASN A 203 14.88 -5.11 7.22
C ASN A 203 16.00 -5.86 6.51
N ILE A 204 16.80 -5.18 5.68
CA ILE A 204 17.97 -5.75 5.01
C ILE A 204 19.22 -5.01 5.47
N SER A 205 20.16 -5.74 6.04
CA SER A 205 21.49 -5.24 6.43
C SER A 205 22.58 -5.91 5.60
N LEU A 206 23.76 -5.29 5.52
CA LEU A 206 24.93 -5.92 4.92
C LEU A 206 25.85 -6.44 6.04
N VAL A 207 26.05 -7.75 6.06
CA VAL A 207 27.00 -8.42 6.96
C VAL A 207 28.11 -9.03 6.10
N ASP A 208 29.34 -8.65 6.33
CA ASP A 208 30.50 -9.05 5.52
C ASP A 208 30.30 -8.85 4.00
N GLY A 209 29.62 -7.74 3.62
CA GLY A 209 29.33 -7.40 2.24
C GLY A 209 28.17 -8.19 1.60
N ARG A 210 27.51 -9.07 2.35
CA ARG A 210 26.34 -9.82 1.88
C ARG A 210 25.06 -9.35 2.56
N PRO A 211 23.92 -9.26 1.83
CA PRO A 211 22.65 -8.91 2.45
C PRO A 211 22.14 -10.04 3.34
N GLU A 212 21.70 -9.65 4.53
CA GLU A 212 20.95 -10.47 5.47
C GLU A 212 19.57 -9.83 5.70
N TRP A 213 18.55 -10.66 5.84
CA TRP A 213 17.16 -10.23 6.06
C TRP A 213 16.77 -10.53 7.50
N SER A 214 16.07 -9.56 8.11
CA SER A 214 15.41 -9.74 9.40
C SER A 214 13.89 -9.90 9.22
N ASP A 215 13.25 -10.64 10.13
CA ASP A 215 11.78 -10.76 10.18
C ASP A 215 11.11 -9.52 10.79
#